data_e223becf3ff413577eecfa2e5e3cdce7
#
_entry.id   e223becf3ff413577eecfa2e5e3cdce7
#
_cell.length_a   1.000
_cell.length_b   1.000
_cell.length_c   1.000
_cell.angle_alpha   90.00
_cell.angle_beta   90.00
_cell.angle_gamma   90.00
#
_symmetry.space_group_name_H-M   'P 1'
#
loop_
_entity.id
_entity.type
_entity.pdbx_description
1 polymer ?
#
loop_
_entity_poly.entity_id
_entity_poly.type
_entity_poly.pdbx_seq_one_letter_code
_entity_poly.pdbx_strand_id
1 'polypeptide(L)'
;MKNIMIVAVLGIFCGSTMLMADEASDKAEKLERSGPGMALGEPLWRSVVSDNEPVLFILEEGKQLATGKLLFIPSEKFRITHPDRMMQYEEGRDYTWKPGTNVIELTFTSRIPFKTAAQMMPPKGSPNMFATVLHSEGRFFHDLQVQVSYWHKTDPWPLPYKRQPEQLTRVLAKLRSRQPIKLVALGDSITQGFNASGFEPSRAEPYQPSYPQLVANTLQKRFGSKVTLVNLGVAGTEAGWGVEMVPKVTEQKPDLVILAFGMNDGGGYDTKMLKMRNNVMAANPEADIVLVSPMTMNPSFAGADGFLWKAKVLGGMVTNNVALADVTTPWIQVLKTKNFSDVSGNNVNHPNDFGHRLYAHVILELFPPTPETKK
;
A
#
# COMPACT_ATOMS: atom_id res chain seq x y z
N MET A 1 8.92 -43.05 -48.69
CA MET A 1 9.34 -41.65 -48.60
C MET A 1 8.08 -40.81 -48.39
N LYS A 2 7.76 -40.44 -47.14
CA LYS A 2 6.66 -39.56 -46.78
C LYS A 2 7.26 -38.39 -46.03
N ASN A 3 7.21 -37.22 -46.64
CA ASN A 3 7.62 -35.96 -46.01
C ASN A 3 6.57 -35.55 -44.92
N ILE A 4 7.03 -35.42 -43.70
CA ILE A 4 6.24 -34.82 -42.63
C ILE A 4 6.61 -33.33 -42.58
N MET A 5 5.65 -32.51 -42.88
CA MET A 5 5.73 -31.07 -42.81
C MET A 5 5.37 -30.67 -41.37
N ILE A 6 6.37 -30.18 -40.64
CA ILE A 6 6.16 -29.60 -39.31
C ILE A 6 5.74 -28.14 -39.50
N VAL A 7 4.49 -27.85 -39.21
CA VAL A 7 4.00 -26.46 -39.14
C VAL A 7 4.30 -25.94 -37.74
N ALA A 8 5.25 -25.02 -37.66
CA ALA A 8 5.51 -24.24 -36.43
C ALA A 8 4.40 -23.22 -36.22
N VAL A 9 3.57 -23.43 -35.21
CA VAL A 9 2.67 -22.42 -34.68
C VAL A 9 3.48 -21.58 -33.70
N LEU A 10 4.09 -20.49 -34.17
CA LEU A 10 4.67 -19.44 -33.31
C LEU A 10 3.58 -18.44 -32.93
N GLY A 11 3.38 -18.37 -31.70
CA GLY A 11 2.89 -17.37 -30.77
C GLY A 11 2.28 -16.08 -31.26
N ILE A 12 1.03 -15.90 -30.89
CA ILE A 12 0.40 -14.60 -30.67
C ILE A 12 -0.12 -14.64 -29.23
N PHE A 13 0.78 -14.50 -28.24
CA PHE A 13 0.42 -14.40 -26.82
C PHE A 13 0.97 -13.16 -26.12
N CYS A 14 1.70 -12.29 -26.83
CA CYS A 14 2.33 -11.11 -26.21
C CYS A 14 1.53 -9.82 -26.37
N GLY A 15 0.52 -9.77 -27.24
CA GLY A 15 -0.25 -8.55 -27.50
C GLY A 15 -1.46 -8.33 -26.57
N SER A 16 -2.08 -9.42 -26.09
CA SER A 16 -3.30 -9.32 -25.30
C SER A 16 -3.06 -8.95 -23.83
N THR A 17 -1.92 -9.30 -23.24
CA THR A 17 -1.59 -8.94 -21.85
C THR A 17 -1.18 -7.48 -21.68
N MET A 18 -0.55 -6.88 -22.69
CA MET A 18 -0.22 -5.45 -22.66
C MET A 18 -1.46 -4.57 -22.86
N LEU A 19 -2.37 -4.92 -23.79
CA LEU A 19 -3.63 -4.20 -23.97
C LEU A 19 -4.55 -4.28 -22.74
N MET A 20 -4.61 -5.43 -22.06
CA MET A 20 -5.41 -5.59 -20.84
C MET A 20 -4.84 -4.81 -19.66
N ALA A 21 -3.52 -4.66 -19.56
CA ALA A 21 -2.88 -3.86 -18.53
C ALA A 21 -3.11 -2.35 -18.73
N ASP A 22 -3.11 -1.88 -19.98
CA ASP A 22 -3.41 -0.49 -20.33
C ASP A 22 -4.89 -0.16 -20.10
N GLU A 23 -5.83 -1.03 -20.51
CA GLU A 23 -7.27 -0.84 -20.25
C GLU A 23 -7.61 -0.86 -18.75
N ALA A 24 -6.96 -1.73 -17.96
CA ALA A 24 -7.15 -1.78 -16.51
C ALA A 24 -6.58 -0.53 -15.84
N SER A 25 -5.44 -0.02 -16.30
CA SER A 25 -4.83 1.23 -15.84
C SER A 25 -5.71 2.45 -16.16
N ASP A 26 -6.22 2.54 -17.39
CA ASP A 26 -7.13 3.60 -17.83
C ASP A 26 -8.48 3.57 -17.08
N LYS A 27 -8.98 2.37 -16.77
CA LYS A 27 -10.22 2.18 -16.01
C LYS A 27 -10.05 2.54 -14.55
N ALA A 28 -8.91 2.18 -13.94
CA ALA A 28 -8.54 2.58 -12.57
C ALA A 28 -8.38 4.10 -12.47
N GLU A 29 -7.70 4.73 -13.43
CA GLU A 29 -7.55 6.19 -13.50
C GLU A 29 -8.90 6.91 -13.71
N LYS A 30 -9.82 6.36 -14.50
CA LYS A 30 -11.19 6.88 -14.66
C LYS A 30 -12.03 6.74 -13.39
N LEU A 31 -11.89 5.65 -12.64
CA LEU A 31 -12.60 5.43 -11.38
C LEU A 31 -12.08 6.33 -10.25
N GLU A 32 -10.77 6.60 -10.21
CA GLU A 32 -10.20 7.61 -9.32
C GLU A 32 -10.72 9.04 -9.62
N ARG A 33 -10.99 9.34 -10.88
CA ARG A 33 -11.54 10.65 -11.31
C ARG A 33 -13.03 10.82 -11.01
N SER A 34 -13.77 9.76 -10.75
CA SER A 34 -15.24 9.81 -10.56
C SER A 34 -15.69 9.91 -9.09
N GLY A 35 -14.78 9.90 -8.13
CA GLY A 35 -15.06 10.21 -6.72
C GLY A 35 -14.83 11.69 -6.40
N PRO A 36 -15.21 12.21 -5.22
CA PRO A 36 -14.80 13.54 -4.80
C PRO A 36 -13.28 13.58 -4.69
N GLY A 37 -12.70 13.86 -5.79
CA GLY A 37 -11.38 14.10 -6.29
C GLY A 37 -10.20 14.12 -5.33
N MET A 38 -9.82 13.03 -4.69
CA MET A 38 -8.46 12.91 -4.19
C MET A 38 -7.59 12.21 -5.21
N ALA A 39 -6.79 13.02 -5.93
CA ALA A 39 -5.61 12.47 -6.57
C ALA A 39 -4.73 11.84 -5.49
N LEU A 40 -4.25 10.61 -5.73
CA LEU A 40 -3.20 10.03 -4.90
C LEU A 40 -2.08 11.07 -4.77
N GLY A 41 -1.78 11.50 -3.56
CA GLY A 41 -0.83 12.59 -3.32
C GLY A 41 -1.21 13.52 -2.18
N GLU A 42 -2.49 13.54 -1.78
CA GLU A 42 -2.90 14.17 -0.54
C GLU A 42 -2.84 13.15 0.59
N PRO A 43 -1.87 13.27 1.52
CA PRO A 43 -1.73 12.33 2.61
C PRO A 43 -2.89 12.45 3.59
N LEU A 44 -3.33 11.32 4.16
CA LEU A 44 -4.45 11.23 5.10
C LEU A 44 -4.38 12.24 6.25
N TRP A 45 -3.18 12.55 6.72
CA TRP A 45 -2.92 13.47 7.83
C TRP A 45 -2.98 14.95 7.48
N ARG A 46 -3.19 15.29 6.22
CA ARG A 46 -3.41 16.69 5.75
C ARG A 46 -4.77 16.88 5.09
N SER A 47 -5.41 15.80 4.68
CA SER A 47 -6.70 15.84 4.04
C SER A 47 -7.83 16.06 5.08
N VAL A 48 -8.87 16.75 4.67
CA VAL A 48 -10.16 16.81 5.38
C VAL A 48 -11.16 15.80 4.82
N VAL A 49 -10.72 14.97 3.88
CA VAL A 49 -11.51 13.91 3.24
C VAL A 49 -10.80 12.58 3.44
N SER A 50 -11.51 11.60 3.98
CA SER A 50 -11.14 10.19 3.88
C SER A 50 -11.83 9.62 2.65
N ASP A 51 -11.05 9.20 1.65
CA ASP A 51 -11.59 8.63 0.41
C ASP A 51 -11.30 7.15 0.31
N ASN A 52 -12.36 6.37 0.05
CA ASN A 52 -12.29 4.91 -0.07
C ASN A 52 -11.55 4.26 1.11
N GLU A 53 -11.94 4.62 2.33
CA GLU A 53 -11.48 3.98 3.56
C GLU A 53 -12.13 2.60 3.69
N PRO A 54 -11.35 1.51 3.83
CA PRO A 54 -11.92 0.18 3.94
C PRO A 54 -12.48 -0.09 5.34
N VAL A 55 -13.61 -0.78 5.39
CA VAL A 55 -14.25 -1.23 6.64
C VAL A 55 -14.72 -2.67 6.47
N LEU A 56 -14.29 -3.56 7.36
CA LEU A 56 -14.81 -4.90 7.50
C LEU A 56 -15.72 -4.93 8.74
N PHE A 57 -16.99 -5.26 8.56
CA PHE A 57 -17.95 -5.29 9.65
C PHE A 57 -17.82 -6.58 10.46
N ILE A 58 -17.82 -6.43 11.79
CA ILE A 58 -17.70 -7.56 12.72
C ILE A 58 -18.92 -7.57 13.65
N LEU A 59 -19.55 -8.74 13.77
CA LEU A 59 -20.55 -9.02 14.78
C LEU A 59 -19.85 -9.55 16.03
N GLU A 60 -19.73 -8.69 17.03
CA GLU A 60 -19.13 -9.03 18.31
C GLU A 60 -20.03 -9.96 19.12
N GLU A 61 -19.44 -10.74 20.04
CA GLU A 61 -20.16 -11.64 20.92
C GLU A 61 -21.21 -10.89 21.76
N GLY A 62 -22.42 -11.43 21.85
CA GLY A 62 -23.53 -10.82 22.57
C GLY A 62 -24.16 -9.59 21.89
N LYS A 63 -23.70 -9.19 20.71
CA LYS A 63 -24.35 -8.15 19.90
C LYS A 63 -25.31 -8.75 18.89
N GLN A 64 -26.30 -7.96 18.47
CA GLN A 64 -27.27 -8.37 17.45
C GLN A 64 -26.91 -7.88 16.05
N LEU A 65 -26.14 -6.81 15.96
CA LEU A 65 -25.78 -6.13 14.72
C LEU A 65 -24.27 -5.98 14.62
N ALA A 66 -23.75 -6.18 13.41
CA ALA A 66 -22.33 -5.99 13.15
C ALA A 66 -22.00 -4.50 13.09
N THR A 67 -20.80 -4.15 13.55
CA THR A 67 -20.28 -2.78 13.54
C THR A 67 -18.96 -2.67 12.81
N GLY A 68 -18.70 -1.50 12.26
CA GLY A 68 -17.43 -1.10 11.67
C GLY A 68 -16.99 0.27 12.17
N LYS A 69 -15.68 0.52 12.19
CA LYS A 69 -15.12 1.79 12.69
C LYS A 69 -14.44 2.56 11.55
N LEU A 70 -14.72 3.85 11.50
CA LEU A 70 -14.01 4.80 10.66
C LEU A 70 -12.78 5.35 11.41
N LEU A 71 -11.79 5.75 10.65
CA LEU A 71 -10.55 6.32 11.19
C LEU A 71 -10.81 7.67 11.88
N PHE A 72 -11.68 8.48 11.29
CA PHE A 72 -12.10 9.79 11.81
C PHE A 72 -13.60 9.82 12.05
N ILE A 73 -14.06 10.81 12.82
CA ILE A 73 -15.49 11.11 12.98
C ILE A 73 -15.96 11.90 11.76
N PRO A 74 -16.92 11.38 10.97
CA PRO A 74 -17.48 12.13 9.85
C PRO A 74 -18.10 13.45 10.32
N SER A 75 -17.88 14.53 9.59
CA SER A 75 -18.50 15.85 9.85
C SER A 75 -19.91 15.94 9.28
N GLU A 76 -20.25 15.11 8.32
CA GLU A 76 -21.54 15.06 7.63
C GLU A 76 -21.82 13.65 7.09
N LYS A 77 -22.93 13.49 6.35
CA LYS A 77 -23.25 12.21 5.68
C LYS A 77 -22.12 11.75 4.77
N PHE A 78 -21.95 10.44 4.68
CA PHE A 78 -20.90 9.78 3.93
C PHE A 78 -21.47 8.76 2.94
N ARG A 79 -20.64 8.31 2.04
CA ARG A 79 -20.95 7.28 1.06
C ARG A 79 -20.28 5.97 1.42
N ILE A 80 -21.06 4.88 1.44
CA ILE A 80 -20.52 3.51 1.51
C ILE A 80 -20.77 2.81 0.18
N THR A 81 -19.71 2.20 -0.37
CA THR A 81 -19.80 1.44 -1.61
C THR A 81 -19.24 0.03 -1.44
N HIS A 82 -19.65 -0.86 -2.34
CA HIS A 82 -18.99 -2.15 -2.54
C HIS A 82 -17.50 -1.92 -2.89
N PRO A 83 -16.61 -2.91 -2.66
CA PRO A 83 -15.18 -2.76 -2.99
C PRO A 83 -14.90 -2.33 -4.44
N ASP A 84 -15.70 -2.78 -5.41
CA ASP A 84 -15.61 -2.37 -6.81
C ASP A 84 -16.05 -0.92 -7.08
N ARG A 85 -16.59 -0.22 -6.05
CA ARG A 85 -17.11 1.16 -6.10
C ARG A 85 -18.32 1.36 -7.02
N MET A 86 -18.88 0.29 -7.58
CA MET A 86 -20.02 0.37 -8.53
C MET A 86 -21.37 0.39 -7.81
N MET A 87 -21.53 -0.34 -6.71
CA MET A 87 -22.76 -0.39 -5.93
C MET A 87 -22.64 0.46 -4.68
N GLN A 88 -23.64 1.31 -4.42
CA GLN A 88 -23.74 2.10 -3.18
C GLN A 88 -24.73 1.43 -2.22
N TYR A 89 -24.37 1.44 -0.94
CA TYR A 89 -25.22 1.03 0.17
C TYR A 89 -26.03 2.21 0.72
N GLU A 90 -27.21 1.93 1.28
CA GLU A 90 -28.21 2.92 1.65
C GLU A 90 -28.36 3.04 3.18
N GLU A 91 -28.32 4.25 3.70
CA GLU A 91 -28.60 4.55 5.11
C GLU A 91 -30.07 4.19 5.44
N GLY A 92 -30.31 3.55 6.60
CA GLY A 92 -31.60 3.06 7.04
C GLY A 92 -31.97 1.68 6.51
N ARG A 93 -31.47 1.27 5.35
CA ARG A 93 -31.65 -0.08 4.80
C ARG A 93 -30.47 -1.00 5.12
N ASP A 94 -29.23 -0.56 4.77
CA ASP A 94 -28.03 -1.38 4.92
C ASP A 94 -27.26 -1.05 6.20
N TYR A 95 -27.27 0.22 6.61
CA TYR A 95 -26.57 0.66 7.79
C TYR A 95 -27.26 1.83 8.47
N THR A 96 -26.88 2.09 9.72
CA THR A 96 -27.20 3.27 10.48
C THR A 96 -25.92 3.90 11.02
N TRP A 97 -25.96 5.21 11.23
CA TRP A 97 -24.86 5.96 11.81
C TRP A 97 -25.39 7.05 12.75
N LYS A 98 -24.77 7.15 13.91
CA LYS A 98 -25.07 8.23 14.86
C LYS A 98 -24.10 9.38 14.65
N PRO A 99 -24.58 10.59 14.30
CA PRO A 99 -23.72 11.77 14.16
C PRO A 99 -22.84 12.00 15.39
N GLY A 100 -21.57 12.40 15.16
CA GLY A 100 -20.59 12.60 16.20
C GLY A 100 -19.87 11.32 16.66
N THR A 101 -20.10 10.19 16.02
CA THR A 101 -19.36 8.94 16.27
C THR A 101 -18.63 8.48 15.01
N ASN A 102 -17.59 7.65 15.19
CA ASN A 102 -16.90 6.97 14.09
C ASN A 102 -17.34 5.52 13.91
N VAL A 103 -18.47 5.13 14.49
CA VAL A 103 -19.02 3.77 14.43
C VAL A 103 -20.20 3.73 13.49
N ILE A 104 -20.19 2.78 12.57
CA ILE A 104 -21.30 2.43 11.68
C ILE A 104 -21.84 1.10 12.15
N GLU A 105 -23.16 0.96 12.20
CA GLU A 105 -23.86 -0.28 12.58
C GLU A 105 -24.69 -0.78 11.39
N LEU A 106 -24.63 -2.08 11.09
CA LEU A 106 -25.46 -2.68 10.06
C LEU A 106 -26.92 -2.80 10.55
N THR A 107 -27.86 -2.89 9.61
CA THR A 107 -29.27 -3.21 9.91
C THR A 107 -29.51 -4.71 9.74
N PHE A 108 -30.66 -5.20 10.19
CA PHE A 108 -31.09 -6.60 9.94
C PHE A 108 -31.33 -6.90 8.46
N THR A 109 -31.53 -5.88 7.63
CA THR A 109 -31.79 -6.01 6.19
C THR A 109 -30.55 -5.66 5.35
N SER A 110 -29.39 -5.51 5.98
CA SER A 110 -28.16 -5.12 5.34
C SER A 110 -27.69 -6.10 4.26
N ARG A 111 -27.29 -5.56 3.13
CA ARG A 111 -26.59 -6.27 2.04
C ARG A 111 -25.07 -6.27 2.24
N ILE A 112 -24.56 -5.52 3.21
CA ILE A 112 -23.12 -5.44 3.49
C ILE A 112 -22.67 -6.76 4.11
N PRO A 113 -21.61 -7.38 3.58
CA PRO A 113 -21.05 -8.58 4.17
C PRO A 113 -20.43 -8.29 5.55
N PHE A 114 -20.48 -9.25 6.45
CA PHE A 114 -19.82 -9.18 7.74
C PHE A 114 -19.28 -10.54 8.18
N LYS A 115 -18.47 -10.55 9.22
CA LYS A 115 -18.01 -11.74 9.91
C LYS A 115 -18.36 -11.66 11.39
N THR A 116 -18.58 -12.80 12.04
CA THR A 116 -18.64 -12.84 13.50
C THR A 116 -17.23 -12.81 14.10
N ALA A 117 -17.08 -12.35 15.33
CA ALA A 117 -15.80 -12.43 16.06
C ALA A 117 -15.24 -13.87 16.08
N ALA A 118 -16.11 -14.86 16.26
CA ALA A 118 -15.73 -16.29 16.21
C ALA A 118 -15.23 -16.72 14.83
N GLN A 119 -15.80 -16.21 13.73
CA GLN A 119 -15.32 -16.48 12.37
C GLN A 119 -13.95 -15.81 12.09
N MET A 120 -13.67 -14.67 12.73
CA MET A 120 -12.36 -14.00 12.60
C MET A 120 -11.27 -14.73 13.40
N MET A 121 -11.62 -15.54 14.37
CA MET A 121 -10.74 -16.39 15.18
C MET A 121 -11.20 -17.85 15.12
N PRO A 122 -11.08 -18.51 13.96
CA PRO A 122 -11.60 -19.86 13.77
C PRO A 122 -10.88 -20.88 14.66
N PRO A 123 -11.56 -22.01 15.03
CA PRO A 123 -10.94 -23.09 15.79
C PRO A 123 -9.67 -23.61 15.10
N LYS A 124 -8.69 -24.05 15.90
CA LYS A 124 -7.44 -24.63 15.40
C LYS A 124 -7.72 -25.78 14.42
N GLY A 125 -7.06 -25.72 13.26
CA GLY A 125 -7.21 -26.71 12.20
C GLY A 125 -8.33 -26.41 11.18
N SER A 126 -9.03 -25.28 11.35
CA SER A 126 -10.00 -24.81 10.35
C SER A 126 -9.29 -24.47 9.03
N PRO A 127 -9.94 -24.66 7.87
CA PRO A 127 -9.45 -24.11 6.62
C PRO A 127 -9.38 -22.57 6.69
N ASN A 128 -8.49 -21.96 5.90
CA ASN A 128 -8.33 -20.52 5.85
C ASN A 128 -7.99 -19.90 7.22
N MET A 129 -7.02 -20.49 7.92
CA MET A 129 -6.47 -19.90 9.14
C MET A 129 -4.95 -19.83 9.08
N PHE A 130 -4.41 -18.82 9.73
CA PHE A 130 -2.99 -18.71 10.04
C PHE A 130 -2.85 -18.51 11.55
N ALA A 131 -2.15 -19.42 12.22
CA ALA A 131 -2.07 -19.49 13.68
C ALA A 131 -3.47 -19.45 14.37
N THR A 132 -3.97 -18.29 14.77
CA THR A 132 -5.22 -18.11 15.51
C THR A 132 -6.24 -17.21 14.80
N VAL A 133 -5.94 -16.71 13.61
CA VAL A 133 -6.84 -15.79 12.90
C VAL A 133 -7.30 -16.34 11.56
N LEU A 134 -8.43 -15.88 11.11
CA LEU A 134 -8.89 -16.08 9.74
C LEU A 134 -7.87 -15.47 8.78
N HIS A 135 -7.42 -16.25 7.81
CA HIS A 135 -6.44 -15.88 6.81
C HIS A 135 -6.86 -16.37 5.43
N SER A 136 -6.67 -15.57 4.42
CA SER A 136 -6.78 -16.00 3.03
C SER A 136 -6.02 -15.03 2.14
N GLU A 137 -5.30 -15.57 1.18
CA GLU A 137 -4.74 -14.78 0.08
C GLU A 137 -5.78 -14.50 -1.01
N GLY A 138 -5.41 -13.71 -1.98
CA GLY A 138 -6.29 -13.32 -3.07
C GLY A 138 -7.29 -12.26 -2.66
N ARG A 139 -8.49 -12.32 -3.23
CA ARG A 139 -9.52 -11.28 -3.08
C ARG A 139 -10.46 -11.48 -1.90
N PHE A 140 -10.28 -12.52 -1.06
CA PHE A 140 -11.21 -12.86 0.01
C PHE A 140 -11.52 -11.70 0.97
N PHE A 141 -10.48 -11.03 1.48
CA PHE A 141 -10.68 -9.86 2.36
C PHE A 141 -11.13 -8.63 1.57
N HIS A 142 -10.68 -8.47 0.34
CA HIS A 142 -11.16 -7.41 -0.54
C HIS A 142 -12.69 -7.46 -0.69
N ASP A 143 -13.25 -8.63 -0.96
CA ASP A 143 -14.69 -8.82 -1.15
C ASP A 143 -15.52 -8.63 0.14
N LEU A 144 -14.90 -8.68 1.31
CA LEU A 144 -15.53 -8.44 2.60
C LEU A 144 -15.46 -6.97 3.07
N GLN A 145 -14.55 -6.17 2.51
CA GLN A 145 -14.32 -4.79 2.90
C GLN A 145 -15.17 -3.85 2.04
N VAL A 146 -15.98 -3.02 2.66
CA VAL A 146 -16.64 -1.91 1.94
C VAL A 146 -15.73 -0.69 1.90
N GLN A 147 -15.99 0.25 1.01
CA GLN A 147 -15.25 1.50 0.87
C GLN A 147 -16.10 2.68 1.34
N VAL A 148 -15.58 3.47 2.28
CA VAL A 148 -16.28 4.61 2.86
C VAL A 148 -15.55 5.90 2.51
N SER A 149 -16.28 6.88 1.96
CA SER A 149 -15.75 8.20 1.66
C SER A 149 -16.53 9.26 2.42
N TYR A 150 -15.84 10.15 3.14
CA TYR A 150 -16.46 11.13 4.01
C TYR A 150 -15.56 12.34 4.28
N TRP A 151 -16.19 13.43 4.68
CA TRP A 151 -15.52 14.63 5.18
C TRP A 151 -15.30 14.52 6.70
N HIS A 152 -14.18 15.00 7.20
CA HIS A 152 -13.86 15.02 8.63
C HIS A 152 -13.06 16.28 8.99
N LYS A 153 -12.97 16.58 10.29
CA LYS A 153 -12.02 17.58 10.77
C LYS A 153 -10.62 16.97 10.79
N THR A 154 -9.64 17.77 10.39
CA THR A 154 -8.24 17.32 10.47
C THR A 154 -7.79 17.27 11.92
N ASP A 155 -7.43 16.08 12.38
CA ASP A 155 -6.52 15.95 13.52
C ASP A 155 -5.11 15.80 12.97
N PRO A 156 -4.17 16.66 13.36
CA PRO A 156 -2.80 16.55 12.88
C PRO A 156 -2.19 15.23 13.37
N TRP A 157 -1.82 14.35 12.45
CA TRP A 157 -1.03 13.19 12.78
C TRP A 157 0.43 13.58 12.91
N PRO A 158 1.10 13.28 14.03
CA PRO A 158 2.52 13.48 14.12
C PRO A 158 3.23 12.49 13.19
N LEU A 159 3.83 13.00 12.13
CA LEU A 159 4.80 12.21 11.37
C LEU A 159 6.13 12.29 12.08
N PRO A 160 6.71 11.17 12.53
CA PRO A 160 7.96 11.16 13.30
C PRO A 160 9.16 11.53 12.45
N TYR A 161 9.10 11.27 11.14
CA TYR A 161 10.18 11.57 10.22
C TYR A 161 9.81 12.71 9.28
N LYS A 162 10.66 13.75 9.28
CA LYS A 162 10.61 14.82 8.30
C LYS A 162 11.89 14.78 7.48
N ARG A 163 11.73 14.76 6.14
CA ARG A 163 12.87 14.87 5.24
C ARG A 163 13.68 16.12 5.55
N GLN A 164 15.00 15.98 5.69
CA GLN A 164 15.88 17.12 5.79
C GLN A 164 16.07 17.76 4.39
N PRO A 165 16.24 19.08 4.32
CA PRO A 165 16.36 19.79 3.04
C PRO A 165 17.45 19.25 2.11
N GLU A 166 18.56 18.78 2.68
CA GLU A 166 19.73 18.25 1.99
C GLU A 166 19.56 16.83 1.45
N GLN A 167 18.50 16.14 1.81
CA GLN A 167 18.28 14.75 1.39
C GLN A 167 17.63 14.65 0.01
N LEU A 168 17.99 13.59 -0.75
CA LEU A 168 17.44 13.26 -2.06
C LEU A 168 17.57 14.41 -3.08
N THR A 169 18.62 15.21 -2.96
CA THR A 169 18.77 16.44 -3.77
C THR A 169 18.98 16.14 -5.24
N ARG A 170 19.63 15.02 -5.59
CA ARG A 170 19.91 14.62 -6.97
C ARG A 170 18.65 14.28 -7.75
N VAL A 171 17.87 13.33 -7.21
CA VAL A 171 16.60 12.94 -7.84
C VAL A 171 15.59 14.08 -7.85
N LEU A 172 15.54 14.90 -6.78
CA LEU A 172 14.69 16.09 -6.73
C LEU A 172 15.09 17.15 -7.77
N ALA A 173 16.38 17.35 -8.03
CA ALA A 173 16.86 18.24 -9.08
C ALA A 173 16.40 17.77 -10.46
N LYS A 174 16.55 16.46 -10.77
CA LYS A 174 16.05 15.86 -12.02
C LYS A 174 14.55 16.02 -12.17
N LEU A 175 13.77 15.68 -11.13
CA LEU A 175 12.32 15.82 -11.14
C LEU A 175 11.86 17.26 -11.39
N ARG A 176 12.46 18.24 -10.65
CA ARG A 176 12.12 19.66 -10.80
C ARG A 176 12.49 20.24 -12.15
N SER A 177 13.55 19.73 -12.77
CA SER A 177 13.95 20.10 -14.14
C SER A 177 13.27 19.26 -15.21
N ARG A 178 12.27 18.43 -14.84
CA ARG A 178 11.49 17.57 -15.74
C ARG A 178 12.34 16.58 -16.53
N GLN A 179 13.51 16.22 -16.01
CA GLN A 179 14.34 15.18 -16.60
C GLN A 179 13.76 13.80 -16.29
N PRO A 180 13.88 12.81 -17.20
CA PRO A 180 13.44 11.46 -16.93
C PRO A 180 14.25 10.86 -15.79
N ILE A 181 13.59 10.06 -14.96
CA ILE A 181 14.21 9.28 -13.89
C ILE A 181 13.86 7.81 -14.00
N LYS A 182 14.75 6.95 -13.51
CA LYS A 182 14.52 5.54 -13.31
C LYS A 182 14.45 5.25 -11.82
N LEU A 183 13.28 4.75 -11.38
CA LEU A 183 13.01 4.28 -10.04
C LEU A 183 13.13 2.76 -10.01
N VAL A 184 13.97 2.21 -9.13
CA VAL A 184 14.07 0.78 -8.89
C VAL A 184 13.58 0.49 -7.47
N ALA A 185 12.58 -0.39 -7.33
CA ALA A 185 12.07 -0.85 -6.04
C ALA A 185 12.54 -2.29 -5.79
N LEU A 186 13.23 -2.52 -4.68
CA LEU A 186 13.66 -3.83 -4.21
C LEU A 186 13.06 -4.09 -2.83
N GLY A 187 12.42 -5.25 -2.66
CA GLY A 187 11.75 -5.60 -1.40
C GLY A 187 11.07 -6.96 -1.46
N ASP A 188 10.21 -7.19 -0.51
CA ASP A 188 9.45 -8.43 -0.33
C ASP A 188 8.10 -8.43 -1.09
N SER A 189 7.15 -9.28 -0.64
CA SER A 189 5.80 -9.42 -1.22
C SER A 189 5.03 -8.11 -1.28
N ILE A 190 5.19 -7.23 -0.29
CA ILE A 190 4.49 -5.93 -0.25
C ILE A 190 4.99 -5.04 -1.40
N THR A 191 6.30 -5.03 -1.64
CA THR A 191 6.91 -4.31 -2.77
C THR A 191 6.51 -4.92 -4.11
N GLN A 192 6.44 -6.26 -4.18
CA GLN A 192 5.95 -6.96 -5.38
C GLN A 192 4.53 -6.54 -5.72
N GLY A 193 3.66 -6.35 -4.73
CA GLY A 193 2.30 -5.85 -4.90
C GLY A 193 1.21 -6.73 -4.30
N PHE A 194 1.56 -7.70 -3.46
CA PHE A 194 0.58 -8.61 -2.86
C PHE A 194 -0.56 -7.84 -2.18
N ASN A 195 -1.77 -8.30 -2.46
CA ASN A 195 -3.06 -7.78 -1.96
C ASN A 195 -3.41 -6.33 -2.36
N ALA A 196 -2.64 -5.69 -3.27
CA ALA A 196 -3.17 -4.61 -4.07
C ALA A 196 -4.20 -5.17 -5.06
N SER A 197 -5.34 -4.49 -5.26
CA SER A 197 -6.40 -5.00 -6.14
C SER A 197 -6.01 -5.03 -7.62
N GLY A 198 -4.94 -4.37 -8.02
CA GLY A 198 -4.35 -4.46 -9.37
C GLY A 198 -3.34 -5.59 -9.56
N PHE A 199 -3.04 -6.39 -8.53
CA PHE A 199 -2.01 -7.43 -8.56
C PHE A 199 -2.61 -8.84 -8.38
N GLU A 200 -2.13 -9.82 -9.16
CA GLU A 200 -2.52 -11.22 -8.98
C GLU A 200 -1.90 -11.83 -7.69
N PRO A 201 -2.60 -12.70 -6.96
CA PRO A 201 -3.91 -13.29 -7.25
C PRO A 201 -5.09 -12.46 -6.71
N SER A 202 -4.86 -11.25 -6.17
CA SER A 202 -5.89 -10.40 -5.55
C SER A 202 -6.67 -9.56 -6.56
N ARG A 203 -6.40 -9.73 -7.86
CA ARG A 203 -6.92 -8.88 -8.92
C ARG A 203 -8.44 -8.74 -8.90
N ALA A 204 -8.88 -7.53 -8.62
CA ALA A 204 -10.29 -7.13 -8.55
C ALA A 204 -10.43 -5.64 -8.84
N GLU A 205 -11.62 -5.19 -9.22
CA GLU A 205 -11.87 -3.75 -9.29
C GLU A 205 -11.70 -3.11 -7.89
N PRO A 206 -11.09 -1.92 -7.81
CA PRO A 206 -10.79 -0.95 -8.86
C PRO A 206 -9.41 -1.12 -9.54
N TYR A 207 -8.75 -2.26 -9.42
CA TYR A 207 -7.44 -2.56 -10.01
C TYR A 207 -6.33 -1.58 -9.58
N GLN A 208 -6.37 -1.13 -8.32
CA GLN A 208 -5.37 -0.21 -7.81
C GLN A 208 -3.98 -0.84 -7.85
N PRO A 209 -2.98 -0.18 -8.42
CA PRO A 209 -1.62 -0.73 -8.45
C PRO A 209 -0.97 -0.71 -7.07
N SER A 210 0.12 -1.47 -6.93
CA SER A 210 0.95 -1.50 -5.71
C SER A 210 1.65 -0.16 -5.45
N TYR A 211 2.10 0.04 -4.21
CA TYR A 211 2.69 1.30 -3.79
C TYR A 211 3.87 1.80 -4.65
N PRO A 212 4.78 0.96 -5.19
CA PRO A 212 5.86 1.47 -6.03
C PRO A 212 5.33 2.11 -7.33
N GLN A 213 4.28 1.53 -7.92
CA GLN A 213 3.65 2.09 -9.12
C GLN A 213 2.87 3.37 -8.78
N LEU A 214 2.16 3.40 -7.63
CA LEU A 214 1.49 4.61 -7.14
C LEU A 214 2.48 5.76 -6.95
N VAL A 215 3.65 5.48 -6.38
CA VAL A 215 4.74 6.47 -6.22
C VAL A 215 5.22 6.95 -7.58
N ALA A 216 5.55 6.05 -8.52
CA ALA A 216 6.04 6.40 -9.84
C ALA A 216 5.03 7.29 -10.61
N ASN A 217 3.76 6.89 -10.65
CA ASN A 217 2.68 7.64 -11.31
C ASN A 217 2.52 9.03 -10.69
N THR A 218 2.56 9.11 -9.35
CA THR A 218 2.38 10.40 -8.66
C THR A 218 3.57 11.33 -8.85
N LEU A 219 4.81 10.82 -8.82
CA LEU A 219 6.00 11.62 -9.11
C LEU A 219 5.96 12.14 -10.55
N GLN A 220 5.58 11.28 -11.52
CA GLN A 220 5.41 11.70 -12.91
C GLN A 220 4.39 12.82 -13.05
N LYS A 221 3.21 12.67 -12.43
CA LYS A 221 2.14 13.69 -12.46
C LYS A 221 2.57 14.98 -11.76
N ARG A 222 3.19 14.87 -10.56
CA ARG A 222 3.56 16.01 -9.70
C ARG A 222 4.63 16.90 -10.33
N PHE A 223 5.60 16.30 -11.00
CA PHE A 223 6.76 17.03 -11.56
C PHE A 223 6.73 17.16 -13.09
N GLY A 224 5.84 16.47 -13.80
CA GLY A 224 5.85 16.42 -15.26
C GLY A 224 7.09 15.73 -15.84
N SER A 225 7.77 14.89 -15.04
CA SER A 225 8.94 14.11 -15.44
C SER A 225 8.52 12.70 -15.87
N LYS A 226 9.16 12.12 -16.88
CA LYS A 226 8.97 10.69 -17.17
C LYS A 226 9.60 9.87 -16.05
N VAL A 227 8.80 9.02 -15.37
CA VAL A 227 9.26 8.12 -14.31
C VAL A 227 9.12 6.68 -14.79
N THR A 228 10.25 5.99 -14.96
CA THR A 228 10.26 4.57 -15.34
C THR A 228 10.48 3.73 -14.08
N LEU A 229 9.50 2.88 -13.73
CA LEU A 229 9.61 1.96 -12.60
C LEU A 229 10.17 0.60 -13.06
N VAL A 230 11.13 0.08 -12.29
CA VAL A 230 11.54 -1.32 -12.32
C VAL A 230 11.26 -1.90 -10.93
N ASN A 231 10.26 -2.77 -10.82
CA ASN A 231 9.91 -3.43 -9.56
C ASN A 231 10.62 -4.80 -9.49
N LEU A 232 11.53 -4.95 -8.53
CA LEU A 232 12.30 -6.17 -8.24
C LEU A 232 11.83 -6.82 -6.91
N GLY A 233 10.64 -6.49 -6.43
CA GLY A 233 10.06 -7.12 -5.25
C GLY A 233 9.73 -8.59 -5.49
N VAL A 234 10.03 -9.46 -4.51
CA VAL A 234 9.76 -10.90 -4.55
C VAL A 234 9.19 -11.38 -3.22
N ALA A 235 8.07 -12.11 -3.29
CA ALA A 235 7.38 -12.60 -2.10
C ALA A 235 8.25 -13.54 -1.25
N GLY A 236 8.11 -13.43 0.08
CA GLY A 236 8.79 -14.30 1.06
C GLY A 236 10.28 -13.98 1.26
N THR A 237 10.83 -12.96 0.60
CA THR A 237 12.25 -12.62 0.71
C THR A 237 12.56 -11.75 1.92
N GLU A 238 13.81 -11.85 2.39
CA GLU A 238 14.40 -11.08 3.49
C GLU A 238 15.49 -10.13 2.99
N ALA A 239 15.94 -9.22 3.83
CA ALA A 239 17.05 -8.29 3.53
C ALA A 239 18.35 -9.01 3.11
N GLY A 240 18.57 -10.24 3.58
CA GLY A 240 19.71 -11.09 3.15
C GLY A 240 19.69 -11.38 1.66
N TRP A 241 18.55 -11.80 1.14
CA TRP A 241 18.33 -11.97 -0.30
C TRP A 241 18.47 -10.63 -1.04
N GLY A 242 17.97 -9.54 -0.46
CA GLY A 242 18.12 -8.19 -1.02
C GLY A 242 19.58 -7.79 -1.23
N VAL A 243 20.49 -8.17 -0.33
CA VAL A 243 21.94 -7.96 -0.51
C VAL A 243 22.47 -8.65 -1.77
N GLU A 244 22.01 -9.88 -2.03
CA GLU A 244 22.42 -10.66 -3.23
C GLU A 244 21.86 -10.06 -4.52
N MET A 245 20.73 -9.34 -4.44
CA MET A 245 20.06 -8.71 -5.58
C MET A 245 20.64 -7.32 -5.94
N VAL A 246 21.56 -6.77 -5.17
CA VAL A 246 22.17 -5.45 -5.47
C VAL A 246 22.74 -5.36 -6.90
N PRO A 247 23.43 -6.38 -7.46
CA PRO A 247 23.86 -6.32 -8.86
C PRO A 247 22.71 -6.09 -9.84
N LYS A 248 21.55 -6.69 -9.62
CA LYS A 248 20.37 -6.49 -10.47
C LYS A 248 19.79 -5.07 -10.36
N VAL A 249 19.85 -4.46 -9.18
CA VAL A 249 19.48 -3.06 -8.98
C VAL A 249 20.45 -2.16 -9.77
N THR A 250 21.76 -2.41 -9.65
CA THR A 250 22.78 -1.56 -10.23
C THR A 250 22.85 -1.64 -11.76
N GLU A 251 22.58 -2.82 -12.34
CA GLU A 251 22.43 -3.02 -13.79
C GLU A 251 21.37 -2.06 -14.40
N GLN A 252 20.37 -1.69 -13.63
CA GLN A 252 19.31 -0.78 -14.07
C GLN A 252 19.76 0.68 -14.17
N LYS A 253 20.90 1.06 -13.59
CA LYS A 253 21.39 2.44 -13.50
C LYS A 253 20.30 3.38 -12.94
N PRO A 254 19.84 3.15 -11.71
CA PRO A 254 18.75 3.92 -11.11
C PRO A 254 19.15 5.35 -10.78
N ASP A 255 18.19 6.27 -10.81
CA ASP A 255 18.27 7.59 -10.20
C ASP A 255 17.75 7.59 -8.77
N LEU A 256 16.78 6.69 -8.50
CA LEU A 256 16.14 6.50 -7.20
C LEU A 256 16.01 5.00 -6.93
N VAL A 257 16.43 4.57 -5.73
CA VAL A 257 16.26 3.19 -5.27
C VAL A 257 15.36 3.19 -4.03
N ILE A 258 14.32 2.37 -4.02
CA ILE A 258 13.53 2.04 -2.84
C ILE A 258 14.01 0.68 -2.31
N LEU A 259 14.40 0.62 -1.02
CA LEU A 259 14.76 -0.60 -0.30
C LEU A 259 13.73 -0.84 0.80
N ALA A 260 12.91 -1.90 0.66
CA ALA A 260 11.75 -2.14 1.50
C ALA A 260 11.69 -3.60 1.96
N PHE A 261 12.35 -3.90 3.07
CA PHE A 261 12.35 -5.20 3.74
C PHE A 261 11.98 -5.05 5.21
N GLY A 262 11.75 -6.17 5.87
CA GLY A 262 11.52 -6.19 7.31
C GLY A 262 10.27 -6.95 7.74
N MET A 263 9.39 -7.33 6.79
CA MET A 263 8.21 -8.13 7.13
C MET A 263 8.61 -9.56 7.49
N ASN A 264 9.51 -10.16 6.72
CA ASN A 264 9.95 -11.55 6.89
C ASN A 264 11.25 -11.68 7.70
N ASP A 265 11.91 -10.55 8.00
CA ASP A 265 13.24 -10.53 8.58
C ASP A 265 13.25 -10.84 10.09
N GLY A 266 14.09 -11.79 10.45
CA GLY A 266 14.49 -12.10 11.82
C GLY A 266 15.81 -11.41 12.23
N GLY A 267 16.71 -12.17 12.84
CA GLY A 267 18.01 -11.67 13.32
C GLY A 267 18.93 -11.13 12.22
N GLY A 268 19.72 -10.11 12.57
CA GLY A 268 20.69 -9.50 11.64
C GLY A 268 20.08 -8.59 10.58
N TYR A 269 18.84 -8.15 10.75
CA TYR A 269 18.17 -7.20 9.85
C TYR A 269 18.97 -5.91 9.66
N ASP A 270 19.47 -5.35 10.75
CA ASP A 270 20.28 -4.13 10.78
C ASP A 270 21.54 -4.23 9.91
N THR A 271 22.30 -5.29 10.10
CA THR A 271 23.55 -5.53 9.35
C THR A 271 23.29 -5.82 7.89
N LYS A 272 22.24 -6.56 7.56
CA LYS A 272 21.82 -6.87 6.18
C LYS A 272 21.37 -5.60 5.45
N MET A 273 20.51 -4.78 6.06
CA MET A 273 20.05 -3.51 5.48
C MET A 273 21.20 -2.52 5.29
N LEU A 274 22.09 -2.39 6.28
CA LEU A 274 23.27 -1.54 6.19
C LEU A 274 24.18 -1.97 5.04
N LYS A 275 24.45 -3.27 4.91
CA LYS A 275 25.24 -3.85 3.82
C LYS A 275 24.61 -3.57 2.46
N MET A 276 23.31 -3.81 2.33
CA MET A 276 22.56 -3.58 1.09
C MET A 276 22.64 -2.11 0.67
N ARG A 277 22.31 -1.18 1.59
CA ARG A 277 22.43 0.27 1.35
C ARG A 277 23.83 0.65 0.88
N ASN A 278 24.87 0.21 1.59
CA ASN A 278 26.27 0.55 1.26
C ASN A 278 26.67 0.01 -0.09
N ASN A 279 26.28 -1.21 -0.44
CA ASN A 279 26.58 -1.80 -1.74
C ASN A 279 25.88 -1.06 -2.89
N VAL A 280 24.63 -0.63 -2.71
CA VAL A 280 23.92 0.20 -3.70
C VAL A 280 24.63 1.54 -3.87
N MET A 281 24.98 2.21 -2.77
CA MET A 281 25.71 3.51 -2.82
C MET A 281 27.07 3.40 -3.49
N ALA A 282 27.83 2.33 -3.22
CA ALA A 282 29.14 2.11 -3.82
C ALA A 282 29.07 1.88 -5.34
N ALA A 283 28.06 1.10 -5.78
CA ALA A 283 27.90 0.75 -7.19
C ALA A 283 27.15 1.83 -8.02
N ASN A 284 26.32 2.65 -7.37
CA ASN A 284 25.57 3.75 -7.99
C ASN A 284 25.68 5.02 -7.13
N PRO A 285 26.86 5.69 -7.10
CA PRO A 285 27.09 6.84 -6.21
C PRO A 285 26.18 8.05 -6.53
N GLU A 286 25.60 8.09 -7.73
CA GLU A 286 24.70 9.16 -8.16
C GLU A 286 23.22 8.89 -7.84
N ALA A 287 22.86 7.67 -7.41
CA ALA A 287 21.50 7.35 -7.03
C ALA A 287 21.17 7.85 -5.61
N ASP A 288 19.95 8.33 -5.44
CA ASP A 288 19.37 8.56 -4.12
C ASP A 288 18.61 7.30 -3.67
N ILE A 289 18.54 7.08 -2.35
CA ILE A 289 17.92 5.88 -1.75
C ILE A 289 16.83 6.29 -0.78
N VAL A 290 15.70 5.60 -0.86
CA VAL A 290 14.63 5.63 0.15
C VAL A 290 14.59 4.28 0.87
N LEU A 291 14.89 4.28 2.15
CA LEU A 291 14.66 3.15 3.05
C LEU A 291 13.20 3.21 3.50
N VAL A 292 12.48 2.10 3.37
CA VAL A 292 11.06 2.02 3.76
C VAL A 292 10.92 1.08 4.94
N SER A 293 10.42 1.59 6.07
CA SER A 293 10.13 0.73 7.22
C SER A 293 8.86 -0.10 6.96
N PRO A 294 8.81 -1.37 7.46
CA PRO A 294 7.66 -2.22 7.25
C PRO A 294 6.43 -1.76 8.07
N MET A 295 5.22 -2.06 7.59
CA MET A 295 4.05 -2.09 8.45
C MET A 295 4.20 -3.15 9.54
N THR A 296 3.33 -3.18 10.57
CA THR A 296 3.30 -4.29 11.52
C THR A 296 2.52 -5.48 10.96
N MET A 297 2.81 -6.67 11.45
CA MET A 297 1.91 -7.81 11.28
C MET A 297 0.62 -7.63 12.10
N ASN A 298 -0.34 -8.55 11.90
CA ASN A 298 -1.51 -8.63 12.76
C ASN A 298 -1.06 -8.75 14.23
N PRO A 299 -1.57 -7.88 15.13
CA PRO A 299 -1.18 -7.86 16.54
C PRO A 299 -1.38 -9.19 17.31
N SER A 300 -2.19 -10.10 16.76
CA SER A 300 -2.35 -11.45 17.33
C SER A 300 -1.10 -12.32 17.20
N PHE A 301 -0.12 -11.95 16.37
CA PHE A 301 1.11 -12.73 16.16
C PHE A 301 2.35 -12.06 16.73
N ALA A 302 2.47 -10.76 16.57
CA ALA A 302 3.65 -10.02 16.98
C ALA A 302 3.26 -8.61 17.43
N GLY A 303 3.83 -8.19 18.54
CA GLY A 303 3.73 -6.81 19.00
C GLY A 303 4.43 -5.84 18.05
N ALA A 304 4.13 -4.56 18.22
CA ALA A 304 4.69 -3.49 17.39
C ALA A 304 6.20 -3.24 17.63
N ASP A 305 6.76 -3.68 18.77
CA ASP A 305 8.11 -3.32 19.21
C ASP A 305 9.21 -3.72 18.23
N GLY A 306 9.12 -4.92 17.66
CA GLY A 306 10.06 -5.40 16.65
C GLY A 306 10.05 -4.55 15.39
N PHE A 307 8.90 -4.04 14.98
CA PHE A 307 8.74 -3.18 13.80
C PHE A 307 9.22 -1.76 14.10
N LEU A 308 8.91 -1.22 15.27
CA LEU A 308 9.44 0.07 15.75
C LEU A 308 10.97 0.04 15.84
N TRP A 309 11.54 -1.07 16.33
CA TRP A 309 12.98 -1.26 16.31
C TRP A 309 13.55 -1.23 14.89
N LYS A 310 12.93 -1.91 13.92
CA LYS A 310 13.34 -1.88 12.51
C LYS A 310 13.28 -0.46 11.92
N ALA A 311 12.22 0.28 12.19
CA ALA A 311 12.11 1.68 11.78
C ALA A 311 13.23 2.54 12.38
N LYS A 312 13.53 2.37 13.67
CA LYS A 312 14.66 3.05 14.36
C LYS A 312 16.00 2.70 13.75
N VAL A 313 16.23 1.43 13.42
CA VAL A 313 17.47 0.96 12.74
C VAL A 313 17.64 1.67 11.41
N LEU A 314 16.60 1.72 10.58
CA LEU A 314 16.64 2.42 9.30
C LEU A 314 16.88 3.93 9.47
N GLY A 315 16.30 4.54 10.52
CA GLY A 315 16.55 5.94 10.88
C GLY A 315 18.03 6.24 11.17
N GLY A 316 18.76 5.28 11.74
CA GLY A 316 20.21 5.39 11.95
C GLY A 316 21.05 5.26 10.68
N MET A 317 20.45 4.89 9.55
CA MET A 317 21.15 4.74 8.25
C MET A 317 20.98 5.94 7.31
N VAL A 318 20.29 6.97 7.73
CA VAL A 318 19.97 8.16 6.93
C VAL A 318 21.23 9.00 6.68
N THR A 319 21.36 9.53 5.44
CA THR A 319 22.42 10.45 5.01
C THR A 319 21.85 11.43 3.98
N ASN A 320 22.69 12.28 3.39
CA ASN A 320 22.22 13.21 2.34
C ASN A 320 21.59 12.50 1.12
N ASN A 321 22.10 11.31 0.77
CA ASN A 321 21.60 10.53 -0.36
C ASN A 321 20.59 9.46 0.07
N VAL A 322 20.32 9.33 1.36
CA VAL A 322 19.48 8.28 1.92
C VAL A 322 18.45 8.89 2.86
N ALA A 323 17.18 8.74 2.54
CA ALA A 323 16.07 9.18 3.39
C ALA A 323 15.27 7.98 3.92
N LEU A 324 14.55 8.19 5.01
CA LEU A 324 13.63 7.20 5.59
C LEU A 324 12.19 7.56 5.23
N ALA A 325 11.46 6.60 4.68
CA ALA A 325 10.01 6.57 4.64
C ALA A 325 9.51 5.69 5.80
N ASP A 326 9.21 6.31 6.94
CA ASP A 326 8.72 5.58 8.12
C ASP A 326 7.24 5.25 8.00
N VAL A 327 6.93 4.07 7.45
CA VAL A 327 5.56 3.54 7.32
C VAL A 327 5.07 2.95 8.65
N THR A 328 5.97 2.43 9.48
CA THR A 328 5.64 1.76 10.75
C THR A 328 4.80 2.67 11.65
N THR A 329 5.22 3.91 11.82
CA THR A 329 4.57 4.84 12.76
C THR A 329 3.14 5.22 12.34
N PRO A 330 2.85 5.70 11.11
CA PRO A 330 1.48 5.98 10.70
C PRO A 330 0.63 4.71 10.61
N TRP A 331 1.20 3.55 10.30
CA TRP A 331 0.48 2.28 10.35
C TRP A 331 -0.02 1.96 11.77
N ILE A 332 0.83 2.07 12.77
CA ILE A 332 0.44 1.90 14.18
C ILE A 332 -0.63 2.93 14.59
N GLN A 333 -0.53 4.17 14.10
CA GLN A 333 -1.54 5.20 14.37
C GLN A 333 -2.92 4.81 13.78
N VAL A 334 -2.97 4.26 12.56
CA VAL A 334 -4.19 3.69 11.97
C VAL A 334 -4.78 2.60 12.87
N LEU A 335 -3.95 1.68 13.35
CA LEU A 335 -4.39 0.55 14.18
C LEU A 335 -4.86 0.93 15.59
N LYS A 336 -4.69 2.17 16.04
CA LYS A 336 -5.34 2.63 17.28
C LYS A 336 -6.86 2.73 17.15
N THR A 337 -7.36 2.85 15.94
CA THR A 337 -8.80 3.02 15.64
C THR A 337 -9.34 1.87 14.80
N LYS A 338 -8.61 1.45 13.79
CA LYS A 338 -9.01 0.43 12.82
C LYS A 338 -8.63 -0.96 13.30
N ASN A 339 -9.46 -1.96 12.98
CA ASN A 339 -9.04 -3.36 13.10
C ASN A 339 -7.99 -3.66 12.01
N PHE A 340 -7.09 -4.60 12.28
CA PHE A 340 -6.10 -5.02 11.29
C PHE A 340 -6.76 -5.55 10.01
N SER A 341 -7.87 -6.27 10.14
CA SER A 341 -8.68 -6.78 9.01
C SER A 341 -9.31 -5.69 8.14
N ASP A 342 -9.44 -4.45 8.61
CA ASP A 342 -9.91 -3.34 7.77
C ASP A 342 -8.86 -2.94 6.74
N VAL A 343 -7.58 -2.97 7.11
CA VAL A 343 -6.47 -2.38 6.34
C VAL A 343 -5.52 -3.41 5.74
N SER A 344 -5.80 -4.68 5.99
CA SER A 344 -5.04 -5.82 5.46
C SER A 344 -5.82 -6.55 4.37
N GLY A 345 -5.10 -7.06 3.37
CA GLY A 345 -5.68 -7.87 2.29
C GLY A 345 -5.66 -9.37 2.57
N ASN A 346 -4.90 -9.85 3.58
CA ASN A 346 -4.84 -11.25 3.97
C ASN A 346 -5.03 -11.51 5.48
N ASN A 347 -5.21 -10.44 6.26
CA ASN A 347 -5.35 -10.44 7.73
C ASN A 347 -4.13 -10.95 8.50
N VAL A 348 -2.96 -11.03 7.89
CA VAL A 348 -1.70 -11.48 8.52
C VAL A 348 -0.59 -10.44 8.39
N ASN A 349 -0.18 -10.12 7.17
CA ASN A 349 1.03 -9.32 6.93
C ASN A 349 1.04 -8.54 5.61
N HIS A 350 -0.01 -8.60 4.80
CA HIS A 350 -0.09 -7.83 3.57
C HIS A 350 -1.11 -6.68 3.68
N PRO A 351 -0.77 -5.47 3.22
CA PRO A 351 -1.71 -4.36 3.16
C PRO A 351 -2.73 -4.58 2.04
N ASN A 352 -3.94 -4.03 2.18
CA ASN A 352 -4.88 -3.88 1.09
C ASN A 352 -4.60 -2.57 0.31
N ASP A 353 -5.50 -2.16 -0.59
CA ASP A 353 -5.38 -0.93 -1.37
C ASP A 353 -5.13 0.32 -0.50
N PHE A 354 -5.82 0.44 0.62
CA PHE A 354 -5.61 1.54 1.56
C PHE A 354 -4.19 1.52 2.13
N GLY A 355 -3.71 0.35 2.54
CA GLY A 355 -2.35 0.22 3.06
C GLY A 355 -1.30 0.52 1.98
N HIS A 356 -1.49 0.09 0.74
CA HIS A 356 -0.60 0.47 -0.37
C HIS A 356 -0.62 1.99 -0.61
N ARG A 357 -1.78 2.67 -0.50
CA ARG A 357 -1.83 4.13 -0.55
C ARG A 357 -1.07 4.77 0.61
N LEU A 358 -1.18 4.21 1.82
CA LEU A 358 -0.43 4.70 2.99
C LEU A 358 1.08 4.64 2.77
N TYR A 359 1.60 3.52 2.26
CA TYR A 359 3.00 3.39 1.86
C TYR A 359 3.41 4.46 0.85
N ALA A 360 2.62 4.63 -0.20
CA ALA A 360 2.87 5.63 -1.23
C ALA A 360 2.86 7.05 -0.66
N HIS A 361 1.90 7.40 0.19
CA HIS A 361 1.82 8.70 0.84
C HIS A 361 3.06 9.01 1.68
N VAL A 362 3.51 8.05 2.51
CA VAL A 362 4.71 8.23 3.34
C VAL A 362 5.96 8.46 2.49
N ILE A 363 6.13 7.70 1.41
CA ILE A 363 7.25 7.89 0.49
C ILE A 363 7.15 9.25 -0.21
N LEU A 364 5.97 9.65 -0.65
CA LEU A 364 5.74 10.91 -1.38
C LEU A 364 5.90 12.17 -0.53
N GLU A 365 5.88 12.06 0.82
CA GLU A 365 6.26 13.14 1.73
C GLU A 365 7.73 13.57 1.55
N LEU A 366 8.58 12.67 1.09
CA LEU A 366 9.97 12.96 0.81
C LEU A 366 10.16 13.81 -0.46
N PHE A 367 9.12 13.94 -1.28
CA PHE A 367 9.12 14.61 -2.58
C PHE A 367 8.09 15.74 -2.62
N PRO A 368 8.25 16.82 -1.84
CA PRO A 368 7.30 17.92 -1.85
C PRO A 368 7.20 18.56 -3.24
N PRO A 369 6.01 19.03 -3.64
CA PRO A 369 5.87 19.76 -4.89
C PRO A 369 6.80 20.96 -4.91
N THR A 370 7.18 21.42 -6.11
CA THR A 370 7.94 22.66 -6.25
C THR A 370 7.10 23.80 -5.66
N PRO A 371 7.65 24.63 -4.77
CA PRO A 371 6.91 25.79 -4.31
C PRO A 371 6.43 26.61 -5.53
N GLU A 372 5.14 26.91 -5.57
CA GLU A 372 4.66 27.89 -6.57
C GLU A 372 5.43 29.19 -6.34
N THR A 373 6.20 29.62 -7.32
CA THR A 373 6.71 30.97 -7.36
C THR A 373 5.49 31.90 -7.37
N LYS A 374 5.18 32.52 -6.24
CA LYS A 374 4.19 33.60 -6.21
C LYS A 374 4.61 34.61 -7.27
N LYS A 375 3.90 34.62 -8.39
CA LYS A 375 4.00 35.67 -9.40
C LYS A 375 3.38 36.95 -8.87
#